data_6a642d415a4a19c83636549a868706a4
#
_entry.id   6a642d415a4a19c83636549a868706a4
#
_cell.length_a   1.000
_cell.length_b   1.000
_cell.length_c   1.000
_cell.angle_alpha   90.00
_cell.angle_beta   90.00
_cell.angle_gamma   90.00
#
_symmetry.space_group_name_H-M   'P 1'
#
loop_
_entity.id
_entity.type
_entity.pdbx_description
1 polymer ?
#
loop_
_entity_poly.entity_id
_entity_poly.type
_entity_poly.pdbx_seq_one_letter_code
_entity_poly.pdbx_strand_id
1 'polypeptide(L)'
;MQTKQKEIFDTDEKTEKFDALFRNNYAQMLFLSELLFKKNGLSEAVAKERAQDALQEAMTIAWEKWQTVVTHPNPEGWLYQTVRNRTLKIVSDEWTWRKRMVQLNIYQEENADAASVSFSLHAELTALMTEEEFRLLYRLYVEGCTYRELSEGMGVSKPALMMRVSRLKARLRKEL
;
A
#
# COMPACT_ATOMS: atom_id res chain seq x y z
N MET A 1 -24.80 -7.74 -37.94
CA MET A 1 -24.72 -6.28 -37.76
C MET A 1 -25.21 -5.81 -36.38
N GLN A 2 -26.25 -6.39 -35.81
CA GLN A 2 -26.80 -6.02 -34.50
C GLN A 2 -25.85 -6.25 -33.30
N THR A 3 -25.00 -7.27 -33.33
CA THR A 3 -24.08 -7.61 -32.23
C THR A 3 -22.96 -6.55 -32.06
N LYS A 4 -22.39 -6.08 -33.17
CA LYS A 4 -21.34 -5.05 -33.16
C LYS A 4 -21.84 -3.69 -32.68
N GLN A 5 -23.08 -3.34 -32.99
CA GLN A 5 -23.71 -2.07 -32.55
C GLN A 5 -24.01 -2.11 -31.04
N LYS A 6 -24.43 -3.25 -30.51
CA LYS A 6 -24.69 -3.44 -29.08
C LYS A 6 -23.40 -3.36 -28.24
N GLU A 7 -22.30 -3.91 -28.73
CA GLU A 7 -20.97 -3.82 -28.08
C GLU A 7 -20.44 -2.38 -28.04
N ILE A 8 -20.67 -1.57 -29.09
CA ILE A 8 -20.25 -0.17 -29.15
C ILE A 8 -21.06 0.69 -28.14
N PHE A 9 -22.40 0.51 -28.09
CA PHE A 9 -23.25 1.22 -27.13
C PHE A 9 -22.92 0.87 -25.67
N ASP A 10 -22.63 -0.39 -25.40
CA ASP A 10 -22.24 -0.85 -24.04
C ASP A 10 -20.88 -0.27 -23.62
N THR A 11 -19.98 -0.04 -24.58
CA THR A 11 -18.67 0.57 -24.34
C THR A 11 -18.78 2.06 -24.04
N ASP A 12 -19.64 2.81 -24.74
CA ASP A 12 -19.83 4.24 -24.53
C ASP A 12 -20.47 4.51 -23.17
N GLU A 13 -21.53 3.78 -22.81
CA GLU A 13 -22.17 3.87 -21.52
C GLU A 13 -21.23 3.49 -20.35
N LYS A 14 -20.39 2.46 -20.55
CA LYS A 14 -19.35 2.09 -19.62
C LYS A 14 -18.37 3.24 -19.40
N THR A 15 -17.90 3.85 -20.49
CA THR A 15 -16.92 4.94 -20.47
C THR A 15 -17.47 6.15 -19.73
N GLU A 16 -18.72 6.57 -20.02
CA GLU A 16 -19.36 7.70 -19.35
C GLU A 16 -19.51 7.48 -17.84
N LYS A 17 -19.99 6.30 -17.43
CA LYS A 17 -20.15 5.97 -16.01
C LYS A 17 -18.82 5.88 -15.28
N PHE A 18 -17.81 5.34 -15.93
CA PHE A 18 -16.46 5.25 -15.41
C PHE A 18 -15.86 6.64 -15.21
N ASP A 19 -15.94 7.50 -16.23
CA ASP A 19 -15.44 8.86 -16.19
C ASP A 19 -16.13 9.69 -15.11
N ALA A 20 -17.45 9.58 -15.00
CA ALA A 20 -18.20 10.27 -13.96
C ALA A 20 -17.77 9.83 -12.56
N LEU A 21 -17.64 8.53 -12.33
CA LEU A 21 -17.23 7.98 -11.04
C LEU A 21 -15.82 8.45 -10.65
N PHE A 22 -14.87 8.43 -11.58
CA PHE A 22 -13.51 8.88 -11.33
C PHE A 22 -13.41 10.39 -11.17
N ARG A 23 -14.03 11.15 -12.05
CA ARG A 23 -13.99 12.64 -12.01
C ARG A 23 -14.53 13.19 -10.71
N ASN A 24 -15.61 12.63 -10.20
CA ASN A 24 -16.22 13.05 -8.95
C ASN A 24 -15.36 12.77 -7.72
N ASN A 25 -14.50 11.75 -7.78
CA ASN A 25 -13.71 11.29 -6.63
C ASN A 25 -12.21 11.60 -6.78
N TYR A 26 -11.76 12.08 -7.95
CA TYR A 26 -10.35 12.26 -8.29
C TYR A 26 -9.56 13.08 -7.27
N ALA A 27 -10.03 14.26 -6.93
CA ALA A 27 -9.33 15.19 -6.03
C ALA A 27 -9.16 14.59 -4.62
N GLN A 28 -10.18 13.89 -4.12
CA GLN A 28 -10.15 13.28 -2.80
C GLN A 28 -9.23 12.04 -2.77
N MET A 29 -9.26 11.24 -3.83
CA MET A 29 -8.38 10.08 -3.99
C MET A 29 -6.91 10.50 -4.11
N LEU A 30 -6.64 11.57 -4.86
CA LEU A 30 -5.29 12.13 -4.99
C LEU A 30 -4.78 12.60 -3.63
N PHE A 31 -5.58 13.40 -2.91
CA PHE A 31 -5.24 13.87 -1.57
C PHE A 31 -4.97 12.72 -0.59
N LEU A 32 -5.81 11.68 -0.60
CA LEU A 32 -5.61 10.49 0.22
C LEU A 32 -4.26 9.82 -0.08
N SER A 33 -3.94 9.64 -1.35
CA SER A 33 -2.70 9.01 -1.78
C SER A 33 -1.47 9.85 -1.40
N GLU A 34 -1.51 11.16 -1.65
CA GLU A 34 -0.45 12.09 -1.23
C GLU A 34 -0.21 12.05 0.28
N LEU A 35 -1.29 12.08 1.07
CA LEU A 35 -1.20 12.01 2.52
C LEU A 35 -0.54 10.70 2.99
N LEU A 36 -0.87 9.58 2.36
CA LEU A 36 -0.29 8.28 2.67
C LEU A 36 1.20 8.23 2.33
N PHE A 37 1.62 8.78 1.19
CA PHE A 37 3.03 8.87 0.83
C PHE A 37 3.81 9.76 1.80
N LYS A 38 3.29 10.95 2.15
CA LYS A 38 3.90 11.85 3.13
C LYS A 38 4.06 11.19 4.50
N LYS A 39 3.03 10.47 4.97
CA LYS A 39 3.10 9.71 6.24
C LYS A 39 4.14 8.60 6.24
N ASN A 40 4.54 8.13 5.06
CA ASN A 40 5.58 7.12 4.89
C ASN A 40 6.96 7.74 4.52
N GLY A 41 7.14 9.03 4.78
CA GLY A 41 8.44 9.69 4.72
C GLY A 41 8.86 10.16 3.33
N LEU A 42 7.96 10.22 2.35
CA LEU A 42 8.26 10.82 1.05
C LEU A 42 8.14 12.36 1.12
N SER A 43 9.03 13.05 0.42
CA SER A 43 8.93 14.51 0.27
C SER A 43 7.65 14.90 -0.46
N GLU A 44 7.21 16.15 -0.30
CA GLU A 44 5.98 16.63 -0.92
C GLU A 44 5.97 16.50 -2.44
N ALA A 45 7.08 16.84 -3.10
CA ALA A 45 7.20 16.72 -4.55
C ALA A 45 7.07 15.27 -5.03
N VAL A 46 7.79 14.34 -4.38
CA VAL A 46 7.74 12.91 -4.71
C VAL A 46 6.38 12.31 -4.37
N ALA A 47 5.78 12.70 -3.24
CA ALA A 47 4.46 12.21 -2.85
C ALA A 47 3.39 12.59 -3.87
N LYS A 48 3.44 13.80 -4.42
CA LYS A 48 2.52 14.28 -5.45
C LYS A 48 2.64 13.48 -6.77
N GLU A 49 3.87 13.26 -7.23
CA GLU A 49 4.14 12.47 -8.44
C GLU A 49 3.64 11.02 -8.27
N ARG A 50 4.05 10.38 -7.17
CA ARG A 50 3.67 8.98 -6.87
C ARG A 50 2.18 8.80 -6.62
N ALA A 51 1.49 9.83 -6.12
CA ALA A 51 0.05 9.78 -5.97
C ALA A 51 -0.68 9.72 -7.32
N GLN A 52 -0.17 10.42 -8.32
CA GLN A 52 -0.71 10.34 -9.69
C GLN A 52 -0.52 8.93 -10.28
N ASP A 53 0.66 8.35 -10.11
CA ASP A 53 0.94 6.96 -10.54
C ASP A 53 -0.01 5.96 -9.87
N ALA A 54 -0.19 6.07 -8.56
CA ALA A 54 -1.09 5.21 -7.80
C ALA A 54 -2.55 5.32 -8.27
N LEU A 55 -3.00 6.54 -8.60
CA LEU A 55 -4.32 6.77 -9.16
C LEU A 55 -4.45 6.15 -10.55
N GLN A 56 -3.48 6.35 -11.42
CA GLN A 56 -3.51 5.78 -12.77
C GLN A 56 -3.57 4.25 -12.73
N GLU A 57 -2.79 3.60 -11.87
CA GLU A 57 -2.87 2.16 -11.66
C GLU A 57 -4.23 1.72 -11.11
N ALA A 58 -4.79 2.48 -10.16
CA ALA A 58 -6.12 2.19 -9.62
C ALA A 58 -7.22 2.35 -10.68
N MET A 59 -7.10 3.34 -11.57
CA MET A 59 -8.00 3.52 -12.72
C MET A 59 -7.95 2.30 -13.67
N THR A 60 -6.75 1.84 -14.00
CA THR A 60 -6.56 0.65 -14.85
C THR A 60 -7.23 -0.58 -14.22
N ILE A 61 -7.00 -0.83 -12.92
CA ILE A 61 -7.63 -1.93 -12.20
C ILE A 61 -9.16 -1.81 -12.18
N ALA A 62 -9.68 -0.60 -11.97
CA ALA A 62 -11.12 -0.36 -11.95
C ALA A 62 -11.75 -0.56 -13.34
N TRP A 63 -11.07 -0.15 -14.39
CA TRP A 63 -11.50 -0.38 -15.77
C TRP A 63 -11.56 -1.87 -16.11
N GLU A 64 -10.51 -2.61 -15.79
CA GLU A 64 -10.44 -4.06 -15.99
C GLU A 64 -11.52 -4.80 -15.19
N LYS A 65 -11.79 -4.35 -13.97
CA LYS A 65 -12.77 -4.95 -13.06
C LYS A 65 -14.10 -4.19 -13.04
N TRP A 66 -14.43 -3.48 -14.11
CA TRP A 66 -15.61 -2.59 -14.15
C TRP A 66 -16.89 -3.27 -13.69
N GLN A 67 -17.13 -4.52 -14.12
CA GLN A 67 -18.32 -5.25 -13.72
C GLN A 67 -18.41 -5.45 -12.20
N THR A 68 -17.28 -5.69 -11.55
CA THR A 68 -17.19 -5.79 -10.09
C THR A 68 -17.44 -4.43 -9.42
N VAL A 69 -16.89 -3.36 -10.01
CA VAL A 69 -17.03 -2.00 -9.47
C VAL A 69 -18.48 -1.54 -9.53
N VAL A 70 -19.13 -1.67 -10.68
CA VAL A 70 -20.50 -1.16 -10.91
C VAL A 70 -21.55 -1.94 -10.12
N THR A 71 -21.31 -3.20 -9.83
CA THR A 71 -22.21 -4.05 -9.02
C THR A 71 -21.89 -3.99 -7.52
N HIS A 72 -20.82 -3.32 -7.13
CA HIS A 72 -20.45 -3.20 -5.72
C HIS A 72 -21.44 -2.33 -4.95
N PRO A 73 -21.87 -2.70 -3.73
CA PRO A 73 -22.79 -1.88 -2.92
C PRO A 73 -22.30 -0.45 -2.66
N ASN A 74 -20.99 -0.24 -2.69
CA ASN A 74 -20.35 1.06 -2.55
C ASN A 74 -19.19 1.17 -3.55
N PRO A 75 -19.43 1.57 -4.81
CA PRO A 75 -18.41 1.71 -5.84
C PRO A 75 -17.30 2.71 -5.47
N GLU A 76 -17.68 3.84 -4.87
CA GLU A 76 -16.72 4.84 -4.42
C GLU A 76 -15.78 4.27 -3.34
N GLY A 77 -16.32 3.62 -2.33
CA GLY A 77 -15.53 2.95 -1.30
C GLY A 77 -14.57 1.89 -1.86
N TRP A 78 -15.00 1.18 -2.90
CA TRP A 78 -14.15 0.22 -3.62
C TRP A 78 -12.96 0.94 -4.30
N LEU A 79 -13.20 2.09 -4.95
CA LEU A 79 -12.14 2.91 -5.55
C LEU A 79 -11.16 3.43 -4.50
N TYR A 80 -11.67 4.02 -3.41
CA TYR A 80 -10.82 4.50 -2.31
C TYR A 80 -9.93 3.39 -1.74
N GLN A 81 -10.49 2.21 -1.55
CA GLN A 81 -9.72 1.06 -1.06
C GLN A 81 -8.67 0.60 -2.08
N THR A 82 -8.99 0.65 -3.37
CA THR A 82 -8.06 0.29 -4.44
C THR A 82 -6.90 1.28 -4.51
N VAL A 83 -7.17 2.59 -4.50
CA VAL A 83 -6.15 3.65 -4.46
C VAL A 83 -5.26 3.49 -3.22
N ARG A 84 -5.86 3.30 -2.04
CA ARG A 84 -5.12 3.07 -0.80
C ARG A 84 -4.20 1.85 -0.90
N ASN A 85 -4.69 0.75 -1.43
CA ASN A 85 -3.90 -0.48 -1.58
C ASN A 85 -2.75 -0.30 -2.57
N ARG A 86 -2.97 0.41 -3.69
CA ARG A 86 -1.92 0.73 -4.68
C ARG A 86 -0.86 1.64 -4.08
N THR A 87 -1.27 2.71 -3.40
CA THR A 87 -0.37 3.62 -2.69
C THR A 87 0.52 2.86 -1.71
N LEU A 88 -0.06 2.01 -0.86
CA LEU A 88 0.70 1.23 0.11
C LEU A 88 1.61 0.19 -0.55
N LYS A 89 1.21 -0.37 -1.69
CA LYS A 89 2.06 -1.27 -2.48
C LYS A 89 3.28 -0.54 -3.02
N ILE A 90 3.11 0.63 -3.63
CA ILE A 90 4.22 1.46 -4.13
C ILE A 90 5.17 1.82 -2.99
N VAL A 91 4.64 2.26 -1.83
CA VAL A 91 5.46 2.52 -0.63
C VAL A 91 6.29 1.31 -0.25
N SER A 92 5.67 0.12 -0.17
CA SER A 92 6.36 -1.13 0.18
C SER A 92 7.46 -1.49 -0.82
N ASP A 93 7.18 -1.31 -2.11
CA ASP A 93 8.15 -1.64 -3.17
C ASP A 93 9.35 -0.67 -3.14
N GLU A 94 9.11 0.63 -2.89
CA GLU A 94 10.19 1.61 -2.73
C GLU A 94 11.07 1.34 -1.50
N TRP A 95 10.47 0.97 -0.36
CA TRP A 95 11.21 0.57 0.83
C TRP A 95 12.07 -0.68 0.57
N THR A 96 11.51 -1.66 -0.11
CA THR A 96 12.23 -2.89 -0.48
C THR A 96 13.39 -2.59 -1.42
N TRP A 97 13.17 -1.69 -2.40
CA TRP A 97 14.21 -1.27 -3.33
C TRP A 97 15.32 -0.49 -2.62
N ARG A 98 14.98 0.50 -1.78
CA ARG A 98 15.96 1.26 -0.97
C ARG A 98 16.80 0.33 -0.09
N LYS A 99 16.18 -0.65 0.55
CA LYS A 99 16.89 -1.63 1.37
C LYS A 99 17.89 -2.45 0.56
N ARG A 100 17.52 -2.89 -0.65
CA ARG A 100 18.45 -3.60 -1.55
C ARG A 100 19.60 -2.70 -2.00
N MET A 101 19.33 -1.43 -2.31
CA MET A 101 20.37 -0.47 -2.70
C MET A 101 21.33 -0.18 -1.53
N VAL A 102 20.82 -0.03 -0.32
CA VAL A 102 21.66 0.13 0.88
C VAL A 102 22.52 -1.11 1.10
N GLN A 103 21.98 -2.31 0.94
CA GLN A 103 22.75 -3.56 1.03
C GLN A 103 23.83 -3.65 -0.06
N LEU A 104 23.53 -3.23 -1.30
CA LEU A 104 24.51 -3.20 -2.39
C LEU A 104 25.60 -2.13 -2.14
N ASN A 105 25.24 -0.97 -1.60
CA ASN A 105 26.19 0.09 -1.28
C ASN A 105 27.08 -0.26 -0.08
N ILE A 106 26.57 -1.00 0.92
CA ILE A 106 27.39 -1.53 2.02
C ILE A 106 28.48 -2.48 1.51
N TYR A 107 28.25 -3.17 0.38
CA TYR A 107 29.31 -3.97 -0.27
C TYR A 107 30.31 -3.12 -1.08
N GLN A 108 30.00 -1.84 -1.35
CA GLN A 108 30.88 -0.95 -2.14
C GLN A 108 31.59 0.15 -1.32
N GLU A 109 31.07 0.49 -0.15
CA GLU A 109 31.65 1.52 0.72
C GLU A 109 31.74 1.02 2.17
N GLU A 110 32.95 0.69 2.60
CA GLU A 110 33.33 0.62 4.02
C GLU A 110 33.35 2.03 4.63
N ASN A 111 32.20 2.72 4.71
CA ASN A 111 32.08 4.00 5.41
C ASN A 111 30.72 4.22 6.08
N ALA A 112 30.79 4.39 7.24
CA ALA A 112 30.23 4.41 8.58
C ALA A 112 28.95 5.23 8.88
N ASP A 113 28.23 5.90 8.00
CA ASP A 113 27.17 6.85 8.42
C ASP A 113 25.71 6.40 8.19
N ALA A 114 25.47 5.47 7.28
CA ALA A 114 24.10 4.96 7.05
C ALA A 114 23.67 3.91 8.09
N ALA A 115 24.62 3.24 8.73
CA ALA A 115 24.38 2.24 9.77
C ALA A 115 23.83 2.87 11.07
N SER A 116 24.16 4.13 11.36
CA SER A 116 23.79 4.81 12.60
C SER A 116 22.28 5.14 12.67
N VAL A 117 21.66 5.56 11.57
CA VAL A 117 20.22 5.93 11.54
C VAL A 117 19.34 4.68 11.62
N SER A 118 19.72 3.60 10.93
CA SER A 118 19.00 2.32 10.99
C SER A 118 19.14 1.67 12.38
N PHE A 119 20.30 1.80 13.02
CA PHE A 119 20.56 1.29 14.35
C PHE A 119 19.77 2.06 15.43
N SER A 120 19.66 3.39 15.32
CA SER A 120 18.89 4.21 16.24
C SER A 120 17.40 3.86 16.22
N LEU A 121 16.80 3.76 15.03
CA LEU A 121 15.38 3.39 14.89
C LEU A 121 15.11 1.96 15.37
N HIS A 122 16.00 1.02 15.11
CA HIS A 122 15.90 -0.34 15.61
C HIS A 122 15.96 -0.37 17.14
N ALA A 123 16.90 0.36 17.75
CA ALA A 123 17.04 0.45 19.20
C ALA A 123 15.82 1.10 19.87
N GLU A 124 15.27 2.16 19.28
CA GLU A 124 14.04 2.80 19.79
C GLU A 124 12.83 1.86 19.71
N LEU A 125 12.65 1.17 18.59
CA LEU A 125 11.53 0.24 18.41
C LEU A 125 11.66 -1.02 19.27
N THR A 126 12.87 -1.53 19.49
CA THR A 126 13.10 -2.70 20.38
C THR A 126 12.94 -2.36 21.86
N ALA A 127 13.02 -1.10 22.24
CA ALA A 127 12.64 -0.66 23.59
C ALA A 127 11.12 -0.72 23.84
N LEU A 128 10.31 -0.59 22.77
CA LEU A 128 8.84 -0.56 22.86
C LEU A 128 8.16 -1.91 22.54
N MET A 129 8.91 -2.86 21.99
CA MET A 129 8.38 -4.18 21.60
C MET A 129 9.42 -5.27 21.74
N THR A 130 8.97 -6.52 21.83
CA THR A 130 9.88 -7.67 21.84
C THR A 130 10.48 -7.90 20.45
N GLU A 131 11.62 -8.58 20.37
CA GLU A 131 12.27 -8.97 19.11
C GLU A 131 11.34 -9.78 18.21
N GLU A 132 10.48 -10.64 18.78
CA GLU A 132 9.48 -11.39 18.00
C GLU A 132 8.40 -10.49 17.40
N GLU A 133 7.96 -9.50 18.15
CA GLU A 133 6.97 -8.50 17.68
C GLU A 133 7.55 -7.61 16.61
N PHE A 134 8.80 -7.16 16.77
CA PHE A 134 9.53 -6.43 15.76
C PHE A 134 9.67 -7.24 14.48
N ARG A 135 10.12 -8.48 14.58
CA ARG A 135 10.30 -9.40 13.45
C ARG A 135 8.99 -9.68 12.72
N LEU A 136 7.89 -9.82 13.47
CA LEU A 136 6.55 -9.99 12.89
C LEU A 136 6.12 -8.79 12.07
N LEU A 137 6.25 -7.57 12.62
CA LEU A 137 5.92 -6.35 11.91
C LEU A 137 6.84 -6.12 10.71
N TYR A 138 8.12 -6.38 10.88
CA TYR A 138 9.12 -6.28 9.81
C TYR A 138 8.77 -7.17 8.62
N ARG A 139 8.43 -8.43 8.87
CA ARG A 139 8.03 -9.37 7.80
C ARG A 139 6.73 -8.95 7.11
N LEU A 140 5.75 -8.43 7.86
CA LEU A 140 4.49 -7.96 7.29
C LEU A 140 4.63 -6.68 6.46
N TYR A 141 5.40 -5.69 6.96
CA TYR A 141 5.39 -4.34 6.41
C TYR A 141 6.62 -3.97 5.60
N VAL A 142 7.74 -4.64 5.83
CA VAL A 142 8.99 -4.40 5.12
C VAL A 142 9.26 -5.49 4.10
N GLU A 143 9.12 -6.77 4.47
CA GLU A 143 9.33 -7.89 3.55
C GLU A 143 8.10 -8.19 2.68
N GLY A 144 6.93 -7.61 3.03
CA GLY A 144 5.70 -7.79 2.26
C GLY A 144 5.07 -9.17 2.39
N CYS A 145 5.43 -9.94 3.43
CA CYS A 145 4.83 -11.25 3.69
C CYS A 145 3.32 -11.10 3.96
N THR A 146 2.54 -12.00 3.42
CA THR A 146 1.09 -12.04 3.68
C THR A 146 0.81 -12.65 5.06
N TYR A 147 -0.36 -12.30 5.63
CA TYR A 147 -0.84 -12.94 6.87
C TYR A 147 -0.98 -14.46 6.74
N ARG A 148 -1.22 -14.97 5.53
CA ARG A 148 -1.32 -16.39 5.26
C ARG A 148 0.05 -17.06 5.39
N GLU A 149 1.06 -16.58 4.69
CA GLU A 149 2.43 -17.10 4.74
C GLU A 149 2.99 -17.09 6.17
N LEU A 150 2.75 -15.98 6.88
CA LEU A 150 3.22 -15.86 8.27
C LEU A 150 2.46 -16.79 9.21
N SER A 151 1.15 -16.97 9.04
CA SER A 151 0.36 -17.88 9.88
C SER A 151 0.79 -19.34 9.67
N GLU A 152 1.04 -19.74 8.43
CA GLU A 152 1.56 -21.07 8.08
C GLU A 152 2.97 -21.30 8.70
N GLY A 153 3.87 -20.33 8.53
CA GLY A 153 5.24 -20.41 9.07
C GLY A 153 5.34 -20.36 10.59
N MET A 154 4.34 -19.74 11.28
CA MET A 154 4.31 -19.64 12.74
C MET A 154 3.40 -20.69 13.40
N GLY A 155 2.72 -21.53 12.64
CA GLY A 155 1.81 -22.55 13.16
C GLY A 155 0.58 -21.98 13.89
N VAL A 156 0.16 -20.75 13.57
CA VAL A 156 -1.00 -20.09 14.18
C VAL A 156 -2.08 -19.83 13.14
N SER A 157 -3.34 -19.70 13.55
CA SER A 157 -4.40 -19.38 12.61
C SER A 157 -4.29 -17.91 12.12
N LYS A 158 -4.66 -17.67 10.85
CA LYS A 158 -4.66 -16.32 10.27
C LYS A 158 -5.44 -15.29 11.13
N PRO A 159 -6.65 -15.59 11.65
CA PRO A 159 -7.37 -14.68 12.54
C PRO A 159 -6.61 -14.37 13.83
N ALA A 160 -5.97 -15.36 14.44
CA ALA A 160 -5.17 -15.16 15.67
C ALA A 160 -3.98 -14.25 15.40
N LEU A 161 -3.29 -14.42 14.27
CA LEU A 161 -2.19 -13.56 13.87
C LEU A 161 -2.66 -12.12 13.60
N MET A 162 -3.79 -11.93 12.91
CA MET A 162 -4.39 -10.62 12.67
C MET A 162 -4.73 -9.90 13.99
N MET A 163 -5.30 -10.63 14.96
CA MET A 163 -5.59 -10.09 16.31
C MET A 163 -4.31 -9.69 17.05
N ARG A 164 -3.26 -10.54 17.00
CA ARG A 164 -1.95 -10.24 17.61
C ARG A 164 -1.37 -8.95 17.04
N VAL A 165 -1.35 -8.79 15.71
CA VAL A 165 -0.87 -7.57 15.05
C VAL A 165 -1.72 -6.35 15.39
N SER A 166 -3.04 -6.50 15.43
CA SER A 166 -3.94 -5.40 15.81
C SER A 166 -3.69 -4.90 17.24
N ARG A 167 -3.54 -5.80 18.19
CA ARG A 167 -3.22 -5.45 19.60
C ARG A 167 -1.85 -4.78 19.72
N LEU A 168 -0.84 -5.29 19.02
CA LEU A 168 0.49 -4.71 18.98
C LEU A 168 0.46 -3.27 18.46
N LYS A 169 -0.22 -3.04 17.34
CA LYS A 169 -0.40 -1.69 16.78
C LYS A 169 -1.14 -0.75 17.75
N ALA A 170 -2.16 -1.25 18.42
CA ALA A 170 -2.91 -0.45 19.41
C ALA A 170 -2.04 -0.05 20.61
N ARG A 171 -1.14 -0.94 21.06
CA ARG A 171 -0.17 -0.65 22.11
C ARG A 171 0.83 0.41 21.65
N LEU A 172 1.47 0.22 20.51
CA LEU A 172 2.48 1.15 19.98
C LEU A 172 1.93 2.56 19.75
N ARG A 173 0.65 2.69 19.35
CA ARG A 173 0.00 4.00 19.19
C ARG A 173 -0.21 4.78 20.50
N LYS A 174 -0.13 4.12 21.65
CA LYS A 174 -0.26 4.77 22.94
C LYS A 174 1.07 5.20 23.51
N GLU A 175 2.14 4.61 23.02
CA GLU A 175 3.50 4.82 23.52
C GLU A 175 4.32 5.77 22.59
N LEU A 176 3.84 6.00 21.36
CA LEU A 176 4.36 6.97 20.40
C LEU A 176 3.48 8.22 20.32
#